data_3bf5c22e319a969aeb37d37a7582e365
#
_entry.id   3bf5c22e319a969aeb37d37a7582e365
#
_cell.length_a   1.000
_cell.length_b   1.000
_cell.length_c   1.000
_cell.angle_alpha   90.00
_cell.angle_beta   90.00
_cell.angle_gamma   90.00
#
_symmetry.space_group_name_H-M   'P 1'
#
loop_
_entity.id
_entity.type
_entity.pdbx_description
1 polymer ?
#
loop_
_entity_poly.entity_id
_entity_poly.type
_entity_poly.pdbx_seq_one_letter_code
_entity_poly.pdbx_strand_id
1 'polypeptide(L)'
;MVKSIFSSKVFCIAILACGFVYGLVLPFMWGNNPASELGTLSLLCEERKLFFWIWGILTSGGIIANTQYMYRKFSYKSKFYDTLCVLAFISMSMIALTLGHSIADWNPKRIAHWVATGIFIALTVAPILLFFILQRKLHKSFPILALCTVMILMTFVVIFAVVGKSSLMEMVPIALIEIFLFVVNFTKMIKTNETVTAK
;
A
#
# COMPACT_ATOMS: atom_id res chain seq x y z
N MET A 1 -8.42 -9.40 -23.20
CA MET A 1 -7.83 -8.05 -23.39
C MET A 1 -7.57 -7.32 -22.06
N VAL A 2 -8.48 -7.29 -21.11
CA VAL A 2 -8.31 -6.62 -19.80
C VAL A 2 -7.12 -7.18 -18.99
N LYS A 3 -6.90 -8.51 -18.97
CA LYS A 3 -5.73 -9.12 -18.30
C LYS A 3 -4.36 -8.62 -18.80
N SER A 4 -4.27 -8.09 -20.02
CA SER A 4 -3.00 -7.66 -20.60
C SER A 4 -2.58 -6.25 -20.15
N ILE A 5 -3.52 -5.35 -19.91
CA ILE A 5 -3.23 -3.96 -19.52
C ILE A 5 -2.71 -3.90 -18.09
N PHE A 6 -3.40 -4.55 -17.13
CA PHE A 6 -2.96 -4.63 -15.72
C PHE A 6 -1.64 -5.41 -15.53
N SER A 7 -1.14 -6.06 -16.57
CA SER A 7 0.13 -6.77 -16.55
C SER A 7 1.26 -6.01 -17.24
N SER A 8 0.99 -4.87 -17.86
CA SER A 8 2.01 -4.11 -18.54
C SER A 8 2.92 -3.38 -17.53
N LYS A 9 4.22 -3.41 -17.79
CA LYS A 9 5.21 -2.68 -17.00
C LYS A 9 4.87 -1.19 -16.91
N VAL A 10 4.45 -0.60 -18.02
CA VAL A 10 4.09 0.83 -18.12
C VAL A 10 2.92 1.16 -17.22
N PHE A 11 1.85 0.35 -17.22
CA PHE A 11 0.70 0.54 -16.35
C PHE A 11 1.09 0.46 -14.87
N CYS A 12 1.89 -0.55 -14.49
CA CYS A 12 2.33 -0.72 -13.10
C CYS A 12 3.18 0.46 -12.61
N ILE A 13 4.06 1.00 -13.46
CA ILE A 13 4.84 2.21 -13.13
C ILE A 13 3.92 3.44 -13.03
N ALA A 14 3.03 3.64 -13.99
CA ALA A 14 2.16 4.80 -14.04
C ALA A 14 1.23 4.88 -12.82
N ILE A 15 0.53 3.78 -12.49
CA ILE A 15 -0.40 3.77 -11.36
C ILE A 15 0.33 3.97 -10.02
N LEU A 16 1.53 3.38 -9.87
CA LEU A 16 2.35 3.56 -8.66
C LEU A 16 2.83 5.01 -8.54
N ALA A 17 3.33 5.60 -9.62
CA ALA A 17 3.78 6.98 -9.64
C ALA A 17 2.64 7.97 -9.36
N CYS A 18 1.46 7.73 -9.95
CA CYS A 18 0.27 8.56 -9.69
C CYS A 18 -0.17 8.44 -8.22
N GLY A 19 -0.21 7.24 -7.65
CA GLY A 19 -0.55 7.02 -6.24
C GLY A 19 0.43 7.73 -5.32
N PHE A 20 1.72 7.57 -5.57
CA PHE A 20 2.80 8.19 -4.82
C PHE A 20 2.73 9.72 -4.85
N VAL A 21 2.67 10.34 -6.03
CA VAL A 21 2.62 11.79 -6.17
C VAL A 21 1.35 12.36 -5.54
N TYR A 22 0.19 11.73 -5.80
CA TYR A 22 -1.07 12.15 -5.23
C TYR A 22 -1.08 12.03 -3.70
N GLY A 23 -0.55 10.93 -3.16
CA GLY A 23 -0.40 10.70 -1.72
C GLY A 23 0.51 11.72 -1.05
N LEU A 24 1.59 12.16 -1.72
CA LEU A 24 2.47 13.21 -1.21
C LEU A 24 1.82 14.60 -1.21
N VAL A 25 1.00 14.91 -2.21
CA VAL A 25 0.39 16.24 -2.36
C VAL A 25 -0.85 16.42 -1.49
N LEU A 26 -1.68 15.38 -1.37
CA LEU A 26 -2.97 15.44 -0.70
C LEU A 26 -2.94 15.99 0.74
N PRO A 27 -1.96 15.61 1.62
CA PRO A 27 -1.89 16.13 2.98
C PRO A 27 -1.66 17.64 3.07
N PHE A 28 -1.04 18.24 2.06
CA PHE A 28 -0.72 19.66 2.02
C PHE A 28 -1.79 20.50 1.32
N MET A 29 -2.76 19.84 0.69
CA MET A 29 -3.88 20.56 0.10
C MET A 29 -4.63 21.34 1.19
N TRP A 30 -5.11 22.51 0.83
CA TRP A 30 -5.87 23.41 1.71
C TRP A 30 -5.10 24.01 2.90
N GLY A 31 -3.76 24.06 2.84
CA GLY A 31 -2.92 24.73 3.85
C GLY A 31 -2.82 24.01 5.20
N ASN A 32 -3.09 22.70 5.22
CA ASN A 32 -3.02 21.92 6.45
C ASN A 32 -1.59 21.56 6.83
N ASN A 33 -1.35 21.40 8.14
CA ASN A 33 -0.12 20.84 8.66
C ASN A 33 -0.26 19.30 8.75
N PRO A 34 0.48 18.52 7.94
CA PRO A 34 0.33 17.07 7.92
C PRO A 34 0.82 16.37 9.21
N ALA A 35 1.56 17.07 10.07
CA ALA A 35 1.99 16.56 11.38
C ALA A 35 0.96 16.81 12.48
N SER A 36 -0.09 17.59 12.23
CA SER A 36 -1.14 17.85 13.21
C SER A 36 -2.13 16.70 13.32
N GLU A 37 -2.67 16.46 14.51
CA GLU A 37 -3.74 15.47 14.73
C GLU A 37 -5.02 15.80 13.94
N LEU A 38 -5.32 17.08 13.75
CA LEU A 38 -6.42 17.55 12.92
C LEU A 38 -6.13 17.42 11.42
N GLY A 39 -4.87 17.19 11.06
CA GLY A 39 -4.41 17.05 9.68
C GLY A 39 -4.49 15.64 9.11
N THR A 40 -5.19 14.68 9.74
CA THR A 40 -5.33 13.33 9.16
C THR A 40 -6.08 13.35 7.85
N LEU A 41 -5.68 12.51 6.89
CA LEU A 41 -6.37 12.43 5.58
C LEU A 41 -7.86 12.14 5.73
N SER A 42 -8.21 11.30 6.70
CA SER A 42 -9.60 10.94 6.98
C SER A 42 -10.45 12.14 7.44
N LEU A 43 -9.85 13.12 8.14
CA LEU A 43 -10.54 14.35 8.55
C LEU A 43 -10.50 15.40 7.42
N LEU A 44 -9.34 15.61 6.78
CA LEU A 44 -9.19 16.56 5.68
C LEU A 44 -10.15 16.27 4.53
N CYS A 45 -10.42 15.01 4.29
CA CYS A 45 -11.30 14.57 3.20
C CYS A 45 -12.75 14.29 3.62
N GLU A 46 -13.14 14.61 4.86
CA GLU A 46 -14.51 14.39 5.34
C GLU A 46 -15.56 15.04 4.44
N GLU A 47 -15.38 16.32 4.12
CA GLU A 47 -16.25 17.06 3.21
C GLU A 47 -15.90 16.86 1.73
N ARG A 48 -14.73 16.27 1.46
CA ARG A 48 -14.14 16.11 0.11
C ARG A 48 -13.85 14.65 -0.22
N LYS A 49 -14.82 13.79 0.04
CA LYS A 49 -14.70 12.31 -0.08
C LYS A 49 -14.14 11.83 -1.41
N LEU A 50 -14.40 12.55 -2.51
CA LEU A 50 -13.87 12.20 -3.83
C LEU A 50 -12.35 12.15 -3.85
N PHE A 51 -11.67 13.10 -3.20
CA PHE A 51 -10.20 13.13 -3.14
C PHE A 51 -9.64 11.92 -2.40
N PHE A 52 -10.29 11.52 -1.31
CA PHE A 52 -9.92 10.30 -0.58
C PHE A 52 -10.14 9.03 -1.41
N TRP A 53 -11.26 8.96 -2.15
CA TRP A 53 -11.53 7.84 -3.04
C TRP A 53 -10.48 7.73 -4.15
N ILE A 54 -10.11 8.86 -4.78
CA ILE A 54 -9.06 8.89 -5.82
C ILE A 54 -7.74 8.38 -5.22
N TRP A 55 -7.34 8.91 -4.06
CA TRP A 55 -6.15 8.44 -3.36
C TRP A 55 -6.19 6.95 -3.05
N GLY A 56 -7.27 6.48 -2.48
CA GLY A 56 -7.43 5.08 -2.11
C GLY A 56 -7.40 4.13 -3.31
N ILE A 57 -8.03 4.49 -4.42
CA ILE A 57 -8.03 3.70 -5.67
C ILE A 57 -6.61 3.67 -6.27
N LEU A 58 -5.93 4.81 -6.35
CA LEU A 58 -4.58 4.90 -6.90
C LEU A 58 -3.59 4.11 -6.06
N THR A 59 -3.61 4.30 -4.75
CA THR A 59 -2.70 3.64 -3.80
C THR A 59 -2.96 2.13 -3.74
N SER A 60 -4.20 1.71 -3.47
CA SER A 60 -4.52 0.28 -3.40
C SER A 60 -4.33 -0.41 -4.74
N GLY A 61 -4.76 0.20 -5.84
CA GLY A 61 -4.54 -0.29 -7.18
C GLY A 61 -3.05 -0.38 -7.53
N GLY A 62 -2.27 0.62 -7.14
CA GLY A 62 -0.82 0.67 -7.31
C GLY A 62 -0.12 -0.49 -6.59
N ILE A 63 -0.39 -0.67 -5.29
CA ILE A 63 0.19 -1.74 -4.48
C ILE A 63 -0.22 -3.12 -5.02
N ILE A 64 -1.50 -3.34 -5.30
CA ILE A 64 -2.03 -4.62 -5.79
C ILE A 64 -1.44 -4.97 -7.16
N ALA A 65 -1.48 -4.04 -8.13
CA ALA A 65 -0.96 -4.29 -9.47
C ALA A 65 0.55 -4.59 -9.44
N ASN A 66 1.31 -3.87 -8.62
CA ASN A 66 2.75 -4.08 -8.49
C ASN A 66 3.12 -5.35 -7.73
N THR A 67 2.32 -5.77 -6.75
CA THR A 67 2.50 -7.08 -6.11
C THR A 67 2.19 -8.22 -7.08
N GLN A 68 1.14 -8.10 -7.90
CA GLN A 68 0.86 -9.07 -8.96
C GLN A 68 1.96 -9.10 -10.03
N TYR A 69 2.52 -7.93 -10.38
CA TYR A 69 3.64 -7.85 -11.30
C TYR A 69 4.87 -8.56 -10.73
N MET A 70 5.19 -8.35 -9.45
CA MET A 70 6.25 -9.05 -8.72
C MET A 70 6.05 -10.57 -8.75
N TYR A 71 4.86 -11.06 -8.44
CA TYR A 71 4.55 -12.48 -8.46
C TYR A 71 4.79 -13.10 -9.84
N ARG A 72 4.37 -12.42 -10.91
CA ARG A 72 4.60 -12.86 -12.29
C ARG A 72 6.08 -12.84 -12.68
N LYS A 73 6.81 -11.78 -12.30
CA LYS A 73 8.25 -11.65 -12.53
C LYS A 73 9.04 -12.84 -11.98
N PHE A 74 8.60 -13.40 -10.87
CA PHE A 74 9.23 -14.55 -10.22
C PHE A 74 8.49 -15.87 -10.46
N SER A 75 7.56 -15.92 -11.42
CA SER A 75 6.75 -17.11 -11.74
C SER A 75 6.00 -17.70 -10.55
N TYR A 76 5.70 -16.87 -9.53
CA TYR A 76 4.95 -17.27 -8.37
C TYR A 76 3.44 -17.18 -8.64
N LYS A 77 2.70 -18.25 -8.36
CA LYS A 77 1.23 -18.30 -8.52
C LYS A 77 0.59 -18.52 -7.15
N SER A 78 -0.36 -17.67 -6.80
CA SER A 78 -1.16 -17.83 -5.59
C SER A 78 -2.63 -17.50 -5.90
N LYS A 79 -3.49 -18.50 -5.86
CA LYS A 79 -4.94 -18.30 -5.97
C LYS A 79 -5.50 -17.51 -4.79
N PHE A 80 -4.90 -17.70 -3.62
CA PHE A 80 -5.27 -16.99 -2.40
C PHE A 80 -5.05 -15.48 -2.53
N TYR A 81 -4.03 -15.06 -3.29
CA TYR A 81 -3.74 -13.64 -3.49
C TYR A 81 -4.86 -12.90 -4.22
N ASP A 82 -5.52 -13.52 -5.19
CA ASP A 82 -6.64 -12.89 -5.91
C ASP A 82 -7.80 -12.57 -4.94
N THR A 83 -8.06 -13.46 -3.99
CA THR A 83 -9.06 -13.24 -2.92
C THR A 83 -8.64 -12.09 -2.01
N LEU A 84 -7.36 -12.04 -1.60
CA LEU A 84 -6.85 -10.96 -0.76
C LEU A 84 -6.97 -9.59 -1.45
N CYS A 85 -6.77 -9.51 -2.77
CA CYS A 85 -6.97 -8.28 -3.54
C CYS A 85 -8.41 -7.76 -3.46
N VAL A 86 -9.39 -8.65 -3.64
CA VAL A 86 -10.81 -8.27 -3.54
C VAL A 86 -11.13 -7.77 -2.12
N LEU A 87 -10.67 -8.49 -1.10
CA LEU A 87 -10.89 -8.09 0.30
C LEU A 87 -10.19 -6.75 0.62
N ALA A 88 -9.01 -6.48 0.05
CA ALA A 88 -8.32 -5.21 0.21
C ALA A 88 -9.12 -4.04 -0.39
N PHE A 89 -9.73 -4.21 -1.57
CA PHE A 89 -10.62 -3.20 -2.15
C PHE A 89 -11.88 -2.98 -1.32
N ILE A 90 -12.50 -4.04 -0.80
CA ILE A 90 -13.64 -3.93 0.11
C ILE A 90 -13.25 -3.16 1.36
N SER A 91 -12.10 -3.49 1.95
CA SER A 91 -11.59 -2.81 3.15
C SER A 91 -11.32 -1.33 2.89
N MET A 92 -10.70 -0.98 1.74
CA MET A 92 -10.52 0.42 1.33
C MET A 92 -11.84 1.15 1.15
N SER A 93 -12.85 0.49 0.58
CA SER A 93 -14.19 1.06 0.46
C SER A 93 -14.82 1.35 1.82
N MET A 94 -14.66 0.44 2.79
CA MET A 94 -15.12 0.64 4.16
C MET A 94 -14.43 1.82 4.84
N ILE A 95 -13.11 1.99 4.65
CA ILE A 95 -12.36 3.16 5.14
C ILE A 95 -12.98 4.44 4.58
N ALA A 96 -13.21 4.50 3.27
CA ALA A 96 -13.76 5.69 2.60
C ALA A 96 -15.21 6.00 3.02
N LEU A 97 -16.03 4.98 3.29
CA LEU A 97 -17.41 5.16 3.77
C LEU A 97 -17.48 5.60 5.23
N THR A 98 -16.46 5.31 6.02
CA THR A 98 -16.39 5.63 7.45
C THR A 98 -15.58 6.90 7.74
N LEU A 99 -15.30 7.75 6.75
CA LEU A 99 -14.71 9.07 6.94
C LEU A 99 -15.59 9.98 7.80
N GLY A 100 -14.97 10.96 8.43
CA GLY A 100 -15.67 12.00 9.16
C GLY A 100 -16.23 11.53 10.50
N HIS A 101 -15.36 11.25 11.44
CA HIS A 101 -15.72 10.98 12.82
C HIS A 101 -14.84 11.82 13.75
N SER A 102 -15.45 12.36 14.79
CA SER A 102 -14.74 13.12 15.80
C SER A 102 -13.58 12.32 16.41
N ILE A 103 -12.44 12.97 16.62
CA ILE A 103 -11.30 12.36 17.30
C ILE A 103 -11.66 12.05 18.76
N ALA A 104 -12.53 12.84 19.37
CA ALA A 104 -12.86 12.75 20.80
C ALA A 104 -13.74 11.56 21.16
N ASP A 105 -14.61 11.10 20.23
CA ASP A 105 -15.63 10.13 20.59
C ASP A 105 -15.38 8.73 20.04
N TRP A 106 -15.42 7.73 20.92
CA TRP A 106 -15.44 6.31 20.53
C TRP A 106 -16.84 5.95 20.07
N ASN A 107 -17.10 6.04 18.77
CA ASN A 107 -18.34 5.63 18.16
C ASN A 107 -18.12 4.44 17.21
N PRO A 108 -19.18 3.69 16.85
CA PRO A 108 -19.08 2.52 15.98
C PRO A 108 -18.42 2.82 14.63
N LYS A 109 -18.64 4.02 14.08
CA LYS A 109 -18.06 4.44 12.80
C LYS A 109 -16.54 4.59 12.88
N ARG A 110 -16.04 5.14 13.98
CA ARG A 110 -14.60 5.25 14.25
C ARG A 110 -13.95 3.88 14.41
N ILE A 111 -14.59 2.99 15.17
CA ILE A 111 -14.11 1.62 15.36
C ILE A 111 -14.04 0.91 14.00
N ALA A 112 -15.11 0.99 13.19
CA ALA A 112 -15.15 0.41 11.85
C ALA A 112 -14.03 0.96 10.94
N HIS A 113 -13.75 2.27 10.98
CA HIS A 113 -12.66 2.90 10.24
C HIS A 113 -11.28 2.33 10.62
N TRP A 114 -10.99 2.23 11.92
CA TRP A 114 -9.72 1.69 12.41
C TRP A 114 -9.55 0.22 12.08
N VAL A 115 -10.60 -0.58 12.27
CA VAL A 115 -10.59 -2.00 11.94
C VAL A 115 -10.38 -2.20 10.44
N ALA A 116 -11.11 -1.45 9.60
CA ALA A 116 -10.94 -1.51 8.16
C ALA A 116 -9.53 -1.10 7.72
N THR A 117 -8.94 -0.08 8.35
CA THR A 117 -7.56 0.35 8.08
C THR A 117 -6.56 -0.75 8.43
N GLY A 118 -6.67 -1.37 9.60
CA GLY A 118 -5.82 -2.48 10.01
C GLY A 118 -5.93 -3.68 9.06
N ILE A 119 -7.14 -4.04 8.67
CA ILE A 119 -7.40 -5.11 7.70
C ILE A 119 -6.78 -4.75 6.34
N PHE A 120 -6.94 -3.53 5.86
CA PHE A 120 -6.36 -3.07 4.59
C PHE A 120 -4.84 -3.20 4.59
N ILE A 121 -4.17 -2.74 5.65
CA ILE A 121 -2.71 -2.87 5.80
C ILE A 121 -2.30 -4.35 5.79
N ALA A 122 -2.99 -5.21 6.54
CA ALA A 122 -2.70 -6.63 6.59
C ALA A 122 -2.87 -7.29 5.21
N LEU A 123 -3.96 -6.98 4.50
CA LEU A 123 -4.26 -7.58 3.20
C LEU A 123 -3.34 -7.08 2.07
N THR A 124 -2.76 -5.91 2.18
CA THR A 124 -1.85 -5.36 1.17
C THR A 124 -0.39 -5.69 1.43
N VAL A 125 0.06 -5.67 2.67
CA VAL A 125 1.48 -5.83 3.02
C VAL A 125 1.85 -7.28 3.35
N ALA A 126 0.98 -8.05 4.01
CA ALA A 126 1.26 -9.45 4.33
C ALA A 126 1.57 -10.32 3.09
N PRO A 127 0.89 -10.17 1.93
CA PRO A 127 1.24 -10.92 0.73
C PRO A 127 2.66 -10.65 0.24
N ILE A 128 3.14 -9.41 0.36
CA ILE A 128 4.50 -9.01 -0.03
C ILE A 128 5.52 -9.68 0.91
N LEU A 129 5.28 -9.57 2.20
CA LEU A 129 6.14 -10.18 3.23
C LEU A 129 6.19 -11.70 3.10
N LEU A 130 5.03 -12.35 2.99
CA LEU A 130 4.93 -13.81 2.83
C LEU A 130 5.62 -14.29 1.57
N PHE A 131 5.52 -13.55 0.46
CA PHE A 131 6.24 -13.88 -0.76
C PHE A 131 7.76 -13.97 -0.50
N PHE A 132 8.37 -12.97 0.11
CA PHE A 132 9.80 -12.99 0.38
C PHE A 132 10.22 -14.06 1.37
N ILE A 133 9.39 -14.34 2.37
CA ILE A 133 9.67 -15.41 3.36
C ILE A 133 9.58 -16.79 2.70
N LEU A 134 8.52 -17.06 1.95
CA LEU A 134 8.29 -18.35 1.31
C LEU A 134 9.30 -18.62 0.19
N GLN A 135 9.69 -17.58 -0.55
CA GLN A 135 10.61 -17.66 -1.68
C GLN A 135 12.08 -17.38 -1.30
N ARG A 136 12.40 -17.33 0.00
CA ARG A 136 13.75 -16.97 0.50
C ARG A 136 14.92 -17.79 -0.08
N LYS A 137 14.65 -19.00 -0.54
CA LYS A 137 15.65 -19.89 -1.17
C LYS A 137 15.92 -19.55 -2.62
N LEU A 138 15.04 -18.83 -3.32
CA LEU A 138 15.21 -18.48 -4.74
C LEU A 138 16.24 -17.39 -4.95
N HIS A 139 16.38 -16.47 -4.02
CA HIS A 139 17.31 -15.36 -4.13
C HIS A 139 17.83 -14.91 -2.77
N LYS A 140 19.14 -14.76 -2.64
CA LYS A 140 19.83 -14.37 -1.39
C LYS A 140 19.38 -13.01 -0.81
N SER A 141 18.81 -12.13 -1.65
CA SER A 141 18.30 -10.83 -1.20
C SER A 141 16.88 -10.91 -0.61
N PHE A 142 16.14 -12.00 -0.77
CA PHE A 142 14.75 -12.08 -0.28
C PHE A 142 14.59 -11.98 1.23
N PRO A 143 15.46 -12.56 2.08
CA PRO A 143 15.41 -12.32 3.52
C PRO A 143 15.59 -10.84 3.88
N ILE A 144 16.48 -10.12 3.18
CA ILE A 144 16.71 -8.69 3.40
C ILE A 144 15.44 -7.91 2.99
N LEU A 145 14.82 -8.25 1.87
CA LEU A 145 13.58 -7.60 1.41
C LEU A 145 12.40 -7.87 2.35
N ALA A 146 12.33 -9.07 2.95
CA ALA A 146 11.36 -9.37 4.00
C ALA A 146 11.59 -8.45 5.23
N LEU A 147 12.85 -8.29 5.66
CA LEU A 147 13.21 -7.38 6.74
C LEU A 147 12.84 -5.93 6.39
N CYS A 148 13.15 -5.46 5.19
CA CYS A 148 12.74 -4.12 4.74
C CYS A 148 11.22 -3.92 4.80
N THR A 149 10.44 -4.93 4.41
CA THR A 149 8.97 -4.88 4.51
C THR A 149 8.51 -4.72 5.96
N VAL A 150 9.11 -5.46 6.90
CA VAL A 150 8.84 -5.32 8.34
C VAL A 150 9.23 -3.92 8.83
N MET A 151 10.39 -3.41 8.44
CA MET A 151 10.83 -2.07 8.82
C MET A 151 9.87 -0.98 8.32
N ILE A 152 9.33 -1.11 7.11
CA ILE A 152 8.30 -0.19 6.59
C ILE A 152 7.04 -0.24 7.47
N LEU A 153 6.59 -1.43 7.88
CA LEU A 153 5.46 -1.54 8.82
C LEU A 153 5.76 -0.88 10.16
N MET A 154 6.97 -1.02 10.67
CA MET A 154 7.38 -0.41 11.94
C MET A 154 7.39 1.12 11.88
N THR A 155 7.58 1.74 10.70
CA THR A 155 7.49 3.21 10.58
C THR A 155 6.13 3.74 10.99
N PHE A 156 5.04 3.01 10.70
CA PHE A 156 3.70 3.35 11.17
C PHE A 156 3.66 3.46 12.70
N VAL A 157 4.21 2.47 13.40
CA VAL A 157 4.23 2.43 14.87
C VAL A 157 5.08 3.58 15.43
N VAL A 158 6.26 3.81 14.84
CA VAL A 158 7.18 4.87 15.28
C VAL A 158 6.55 6.25 15.07
N ILE A 159 5.99 6.53 13.90
CA ILE A 159 5.36 7.82 13.62
C ILE A 159 4.16 8.03 14.55
N PHE A 160 3.35 7.00 14.78
CA PHE A 160 2.23 7.08 15.72
C PHE A 160 2.69 7.39 17.15
N ALA A 161 3.80 6.77 17.60
CA ALA A 161 4.32 6.99 18.94
C ALA A 161 4.94 8.39 19.12
N VAL A 162 5.55 8.96 18.06
CA VAL A 162 6.28 10.25 18.14
C VAL A 162 5.40 11.45 17.78
N VAL A 163 4.59 11.32 16.74
CA VAL A 163 3.79 12.42 16.16
C VAL A 163 2.31 12.29 16.54
N GLY A 164 1.88 11.07 16.92
CA GLY A 164 0.48 10.77 17.14
C GLY A 164 -0.28 10.53 15.82
N LYS A 165 -1.61 10.62 15.89
CA LYS A 165 -2.49 10.45 14.74
C LYS A 165 -2.36 11.65 13.79
N SER A 166 -1.86 11.43 12.59
CA SER A 166 -1.59 12.50 11.61
C SER A 166 -1.61 11.95 10.18
N SER A 167 -1.64 12.84 9.17
CA SER A 167 -1.47 12.43 7.77
C SER A 167 -0.12 11.77 7.52
N LEU A 168 0.92 12.15 8.24
CA LEU A 168 2.23 11.52 8.12
C LEU A 168 2.17 10.03 8.48
N MET A 169 1.42 9.68 9.53
CA MET A 169 1.20 8.30 9.92
C MET A 169 0.50 7.48 8.82
N GLU A 170 -0.43 8.10 8.10
CA GLU A 170 -1.18 7.44 7.03
C GLU A 170 -0.37 7.38 5.73
N MET A 171 0.38 8.42 5.39
CA MET A 171 1.05 8.61 4.11
C MET A 171 2.44 7.95 4.03
N VAL A 172 3.28 8.12 5.06
CA VAL A 172 4.70 7.71 4.99
C VAL A 172 4.88 6.20 4.79
N PRO A 173 4.20 5.31 5.52
CA PRO A 173 4.33 3.87 5.29
C PRO A 173 3.86 3.45 3.89
N ILE A 174 2.82 4.10 3.37
CA ILE A 174 2.30 3.84 2.02
C ILE A 174 3.32 4.28 0.97
N ALA A 175 3.86 5.49 1.08
CA ALA A 175 4.89 5.98 0.16
C ALA A 175 6.13 5.08 0.18
N LEU A 176 6.54 4.60 1.35
CA LEU A 176 7.67 3.68 1.48
C LEU A 176 7.40 2.32 0.80
N ILE A 177 6.19 1.76 0.94
CA ILE A 177 5.86 0.50 0.25
C ILE A 177 5.77 0.67 -1.26
N GLU A 178 5.30 1.83 -1.75
CA GLU A 178 5.26 2.14 -3.17
C GLU A 178 6.67 2.28 -3.76
N ILE A 179 7.58 3.00 -3.08
CA ILE A 179 9.00 3.09 -3.46
C ILE A 179 9.64 1.69 -3.44
N PHE A 180 9.38 0.91 -2.39
CA PHE A 180 9.90 -0.43 -2.24
C PHE A 180 9.48 -1.34 -3.41
N LEU A 181 8.19 -1.36 -3.76
CA LEU A 181 7.67 -2.11 -4.89
C LEU A 181 8.26 -1.63 -6.22
N PHE A 182 8.47 -0.33 -6.39
CA PHE A 182 9.15 0.22 -7.56
C PHE A 182 10.58 -0.32 -7.68
N VAL A 183 11.36 -0.27 -6.60
CA VAL A 183 12.74 -0.76 -6.56
C VAL A 183 12.80 -2.25 -6.86
N VAL A 184 11.98 -3.07 -6.22
CA VAL A 184 11.94 -4.53 -6.42
C VAL A 184 11.57 -4.90 -7.85
N ASN A 185 10.60 -4.21 -8.44
CA ASN A 185 10.04 -4.56 -9.73
C ASN A 185 10.86 -4.06 -10.91
N PHE A 186 11.37 -2.84 -10.83
CA PHE A 186 11.83 -2.11 -12.02
C PHE A 186 13.31 -1.78 -12.02
N THR A 187 14.02 -1.98 -10.90
CA THR A 187 15.48 -1.84 -10.88
C THR A 187 16.18 -3.18 -11.14
N LYS A 188 17.49 -3.11 -11.43
CA LYS A 188 18.35 -4.28 -11.62
C LYS A 188 18.80 -4.92 -10.29
N MET A 189 18.26 -4.47 -9.16
CA MET A 189 18.66 -4.93 -7.82
C MET A 189 18.43 -6.43 -7.64
N ILE A 190 17.38 -6.98 -8.26
CA ILE A 190 17.09 -8.40 -8.26
C ILE A 190 17.14 -8.88 -9.72
N LYS A 191 18.27 -9.49 -10.11
CA LYS A 191 18.36 -10.17 -11.40
C LYS A 191 17.52 -11.44 -11.35
N THR A 192 16.50 -11.52 -12.17
CA THR A 192 15.86 -12.81 -12.48
C THR A 192 16.87 -13.62 -13.28
N ASN A 193 17.25 -14.79 -12.78
CA ASN A 193 18.02 -15.74 -13.58
C ASN A 193 17.10 -16.23 -14.70
N GLU A 194 17.17 -15.59 -15.86
CA GLU A 194 16.51 -16.04 -17.11
C GLU A 194 17.03 -17.39 -17.62
N THR A 195 17.98 -18.02 -16.91
CA THR A 195 18.71 -19.22 -17.34
C THR A 195 18.17 -20.53 -16.78
N VAL A 196 17.04 -20.57 -16.08
CA VAL A 196 16.52 -21.84 -15.52
C VAL A 196 15.46 -22.53 -16.41
N THR A 197 15.06 -21.94 -17.53
CA THR A 197 14.08 -22.52 -18.44
C THR A 197 14.63 -23.20 -19.69
N ALA A 198 15.93 -23.53 -19.69
CA ALA A 198 16.56 -24.29 -20.78
C ALA A 198 17.24 -25.56 -20.24
N LYS A 199 16.48 -26.43 -19.55
CA LYS A 199 16.82 -27.85 -19.39
C LYS A 199 15.56 -28.67 -19.24
#